data_0bc691143f0563874e81ec35fbbd2979
#
_entry.id   0bc691143f0563874e81ec35fbbd2979
#
_cell.length_a   1.000
_cell.length_b   1.000
_cell.length_c   1.000
_cell.angle_alpha   90.00
_cell.angle_beta   90.00
_cell.angle_gamma   90.00
#
_symmetry.space_group_name_H-M   'P 1'
#
loop_
_entity.id
_entity.type
_entity.pdbx_description
1 polymer ?
#
loop_
_entity_poly.entity_id
_entity_poly.type
_entity_poly.pdbx_seq_one_letter_code
_entity_poly.pdbx_strand_id
1 'polypeptide(L)'
;MAAPMKRTLVALHRATCSSLKNAEASLDLRHAVPLYVPVRTKKRYFVPPAVGTKGKHQQENMEAKARAAGIVFRQEYLERPINIACTAGIFDPYVPPEGDARLSTLSKEGLKQRTEQLRQSAASQLAIRKVKEHDSQFTTKTFAEQAQEIFIEAHSALAQFNKEKLHALVTERCYPEMTRGNRYKTISWRFVESLEPPKVVHARCPDMVSKGNLYGQVTVRMHSKQILAMYDRFGRLLLGSEEQPKDVLEYLVVERHLVNPYGRWRLHGKIVPSWAPAKDPIIKTVMIPGPELTPGQEFDTLNYEVPKPKPVQWNK
;
A
#
# COMPACT_ATOMS: atom_id res chain seq x y z
N MET A 1 13.01 -40.90 -41.94
CA MET A 1 11.82 -40.40 -42.66
C MET A 1 11.21 -39.27 -41.83
N ALA A 2 11.61 -38.05 -42.10
CA ALA A 2 11.08 -36.85 -41.43
C ALA A 2 10.83 -35.79 -42.47
N ALA A 3 9.59 -35.56 -42.81
CA ALA A 3 8.91 -34.40 -43.38
C ALA A 3 7.52 -34.82 -43.84
N PRO A 4 6.45 -34.05 -43.73
CA PRO A 4 6.38 -32.64 -44.05
C PRO A 4 5.39 -31.87 -43.16
N MET A 5 5.84 -31.22 -42.13
CA MET A 5 4.96 -30.37 -41.33
C MET A 5 5.12 -28.86 -41.59
N LYS A 6 6.10 -28.45 -42.38
CA LYS A 6 6.39 -27.01 -42.62
C LYS A 6 5.61 -26.40 -43.80
N ARG A 7 4.98 -27.21 -44.67
CA ARG A 7 4.24 -26.67 -45.81
C ARG A 7 2.79 -26.27 -45.54
N THR A 8 2.14 -26.85 -44.53
CA THR A 8 0.75 -26.57 -44.22
C THR A 8 0.55 -25.24 -43.45
N LEU A 9 1.53 -24.82 -42.63
CA LEU A 9 1.45 -23.55 -41.91
C LEU A 9 1.61 -22.31 -42.81
N VAL A 10 2.41 -22.42 -43.86
CA VAL A 10 2.61 -21.31 -44.81
C VAL A 10 1.38 -21.16 -45.74
N ALA A 11 0.68 -22.24 -46.05
CA ALA A 11 -0.55 -22.18 -46.85
C ALA A 11 -1.72 -21.56 -46.08
N LEU A 12 -1.83 -21.81 -44.76
CA LEU A 12 -2.86 -21.19 -43.93
C LEU A 12 -2.62 -19.68 -43.74
N HIS A 13 -1.36 -19.24 -43.64
CA HIS A 13 -1.04 -17.82 -43.48
C HIS A 13 -1.27 -17.03 -44.80
N ARG A 14 -1.12 -17.68 -45.97
CA ARG A 14 -1.45 -17.05 -47.26
C ARG A 14 -2.96 -16.97 -47.50
N ALA A 15 -3.73 -17.96 -47.04
CA ALA A 15 -5.18 -17.94 -47.20
C ALA A 15 -5.85 -16.87 -46.35
N THR A 16 -5.34 -16.62 -45.12
CA THR A 16 -5.88 -15.56 -44.24
C THR A 16 -5.53 -14.16 -44.73
N CYS A 17 -4.36 -13.97 -45.33
CA CYS A 17 -3.99 -12.67 -45.90
C CYS A 17 -4.73 -12.34 -47.19
N SER A 18 -5.09 -13.35 -48.04
CA SER A 18 -5.88 -13.11 -49.23
C SER A 18 -7.34 -12.80 -48.92
N SER A 19 -7.90 -13.41 -47.89
CA SER A 19 -9.27 -13.13 -47.45
C SER A 19 -9.44 -11.71 -46.89
N LEU A 20 -8.43 -11.19 -46.19
CA LEU A 20 -8.46 -9.79 -45.71
C LEU A 20 -8.32 -8.76 -46.82
N LYS A 21 -7.57 -9.07 -47.89
CA LYS A 21 -7.45 -8.15 -49.04
C LYS A 21 -8.73 -8.07 -49.88
N ASN A 22 -9.51 -9.14 -49.94
CA ASN A 22 -10.78 -9.14 -50.68
C ASN A 22 -11.95 -8.54 -49.86
N ALA A 23 -11.83 -8.43 -48.55
CA ALA A 23 -12.80 -7.74 -47.71
C ALA A 23 -12.69 -6.20 -47.80
N GLU A 24 -11.49 -5.68 -48.09
CA GLU A 24 -11.29 -4.22 -48.27
C GLU A 24 -11.78 -3.69 -49.61
N ALA A 25 -12.00 -4.53 -50.62
CA ALA A 25 -12.42 -4.10 -51.95
C ALA A 25 -13.94 -3.96 -52.15
N SER A 26 -14.76 -4.31 -51.16
CA SER A 26 -16.23 -4.23 -51.23
C SER A 26 -16.90 -3.17 -50.37
N LEU A 27 -16.13 -2.30 -49.73
CA LEU A 27 -16.66 -1.13 -49.03
C LEU A 27 -16.85 0.00 -50.03
N ASP A 28 -18.07 0.09 -50.51
CA ASP A 28 -18.54 1.18 -51.41
C ASP A 28 -18.40 2.51 -50.68
N LEU A 29 -17.36 3.25 -51.06
CA LEU A 29 -16.94 4.51 -50.46
C LEU A 29 -17.94 5.69 -50.68
N ARG A 30 -19.15 5.40 -51.23
CA ARG A 30 -20.12 6.44 -51.55
C ARG A 30 -21.02 6.87 -50.44
N HIS A 31 -20.99 6.20 -49.26
CA HIS A 31 -21.77 6.60 -48.09
C HIS A 31 -20.94 6.62 -46.78
N ALA A 32 -19.64 6.77 -46.87
CA ALA A 32 -18.85 7.12 -45.70
C ALA A 32 -19.19 8.56 -45.29
N VAL A 33 -20.21 8.68 -44.44
CA VAL A 33 -20.37 9.91 -43.65
C VAL A 33 -19.05 10.10 -42.93
N PRO A 34 -18.31 11.19 -43.16
CA PRO A 34 -17.09 11.42 -42.40
C PRO A 34 -17.50 11.49 -40.93
N LEU A 35 -17.22 10.46 -40.16
CA LEU A 35 -17.26 10.49 -38.70
C LEU A 35 -16.23 11.56 -38.33
N TYR A 36 -16.67 12.80 -38.27
CA TYR A 36 -15.91 13.89 -37.72
C TYR A 36 -15.84 13.67 -36.22
N VAL A 37 -14.94 12.77 -35.82
CA VAL A 37 -14.52 12.69 -34.43
C VAL A 37 -13.71 13.95 -34.21
N PRO A 38 -14.17 14.90 -33.40
CA PRO A 38 -13.38 16.07 -33.04
C PRO A 38 -12.22 15.59 -32.21
N VAL A 39 -11.18 15.12 -32.88
CA VAL A 39 -9.90 14.86 -32.22
C VAL A 39 -9.41 16.21 -31.76
N ARG A 40 -9.43 16.43 -30.46
CA ARG A 40 -8.75 17.55 -29.82
C ARG A 40 -7.26 17.41 -30.07
N THR A 41 -6.83 17.68 -31.32
CA THR A 41 -5.44 17.54 -31.77
C THR A 41 -4.54 18.65 -31.24
N LYS A 42 -5.10 19.69 -30.65
CA LYS A 42 -4.31 20.71 -29.96
C LYS A 42 -4.71 20.74 -28.50
N LYS A 43 -3.85 20.22 -27.66
CA LYS A 43 -3.81 20.66 -26.29
C LYS A 43 -3.79 22.17 -26.32
N ARG A 44 -4.86 22.81 -25.86
CA ARG A 44 -4.85 24.24 -25.60
C ARG A 44 -4.02 24.50 -24.34
N TYR A 45 -2.75 24.15 -24.40
CA TYR A 45 -1.81 24.85 -23.59
C TYR A 45 -1.66 26.21 -24.26
N PHE A 46 -2.01 27.24 -23.56
CA PHE A 46 -1.49 28.53 -23.82
C PHE A 46 0.03 28.39 -23.64
N VAL A 47 0.72 28.11 -24.72
CA VAL A 47 2.17 28.27 -24.77
C VAL A 47 2.34 29.77 -24.94
N PRO A 48 2.72 30.49 -23.87
CA PRO A 48 3.03 31.90 -24.05
C PRO A 48 4.09 31.97 -25.15
N PRO A 49 3.97 32.93 -26.11
CA PRO A 49 4.94 33.07 -27.17
C PRO A 49 6.32 33.12 -26.53
N ALA A 50 7.26 32.34 -27.08
CA ALA A 50 8.63 32.31 -26.58
C ALA A 50 9.12 33.76 -26.48
N VAL A 51 9.28 34.22 -25.23
CA VAL A 51 9.72 35.59 -24.95
C VAL A 51 11.15 35.67 -25.45
N GLY A 52 11.34 36.30 -26.58
CA GLY A 52 12.68 36.60 -27.09
C GLY A 52 13.49 37.35 -26.02
N THR A 53 14.80 37.33 -26.13
CA THR A 53 15.74 37.96 -25.17
C THR A 53 15.38 39.40 -24.80
N LYS A 54 14.64 40.11 -25.64
CA LYS A 54 14.07 41.43 -25.33
C LYS A 54 12.94 41.42 -24.30
N GLY A 55 12.25 40.29 -24.12
CA GLY A 55 11.17 40.13 -23.13
C GLY A 55 11.66 39.96 -21.70
N LYS A 56 12.85 39.40 -21.47
CA LYS A 56 13.42 39.28 -20.13
C LYS A 56 13.67 40.63 -19.48
N HIS A 57 14.29 41.56 -20.21
CA HIS A 57 14.49 42.93 -19.72
C HIS A 57 13.18 43.69 -19.44
N GLN A 58 12.14 43.41 -20.20
CA GLN A 58 10.84 44.04 -20.00
C GLN A 58 10.11 43.45 -18.77
N GLN A 59 10.30 42.19 -18.52
CA GLN A 59 9.76 41.50 -17.37
C GLN A 59 10.45 41.93 -16.06
N GLU A 60 11.79 42.00 -16.05
CA GLU A 60 12.59 42.55 -14.94
C GLU A 60 12.21 43.99 -14.61
N ASN A 61 11.97 44.82 -15.62
CA ASN A 61 11.50 46.20 -15.42
C ASN A 61 10.06 46.30 -14.89
N MET A 62 9.19 45.37 -15.29
CA MET A 62 7.83 45.28 -14.73
C MET A 62 7.85 44.82 -13.26
N GLU A 63 8.66 43.86 -12.93
CA GLU A 63 8.83 43.40 -11.55
C GLU A 63 9.45 44.50 -10.66
N ALA A 64 10.44 45.22 -11.16
CA ALA A 64 11.03 46.36 -10.45
C ALA A 64 10.01 47.47 -10.20
N LYS A 65 9.19 47.81 -11.19
CA LYS A 65 8.10 48.80 -11.05
C LYS A 65 7.01 48.32 -10.09
N ALA A 66 6.67 47.03 -10.10
CA ALA A 66 5.69 46.45 -9.20
C ALA A 66 6.21 46.43 -7.74
N ARG A 67 7.50 46.12 -7.52
CA ARG A 67 8.14 46.23 -6.20
C ARG A 67 8.16 47.67 -5.69
N ALA A 68 8.47 48.64 -6.56
CA ALA A 68 8.42 50.04 -6.19
C ALA A 68 7.00 50.52 -5.85
N ALA A 69 5.98 49.89 -6.42
CA ALA A 69 4.57 50.14 -6.11
C ALA A 69 4.06 49.34 -4.89
N GLY A 70 4.94 48.58 -4.20
CA GLY A 70 4.57 47.76 -3.03
C GLY A 70 3.82 46.49 -3.36
N ILE A 71 3.74 46.10 -4.66
CA ILE A 71 3.10 44.87 -5.09
C ILE A 71 4.13 43.73 -5.01
N VAL A 72 3.93 42.81 -4.07
CA VAL A 72 4.78 41.61 -3.92
C VAL A 72 4.13 40.48 -4.75
N PHE A 73 4.76 40.16 -5.87
CA PHE A 73 4.39 38.93 -6.59
C PHE A 73 4.86 37.71 -5.80
N ARG A 74 3.92 36.93 -5.31
CA ARG A 74 4.25 35.64 -4.70
C ARG A 74 4.62 34.65 -5.81
N GLN A 75 5.90 34.55 -6.13
CA GLN A 75 6.43 33.51 -7.02
C GLN A 75 6.46 32.12 -6.37
N GLU A 76 6.19 32.07 -5.08
CA GLU A 76 6.31 30.84 -4.25
C GLU A 76 5.38 29.71 -4.69
N TYR A 77 4.39 29.97 -5.52
CA TYR A 77 3.41 28.95 -5.94
C TYR A 77 3.82 28.16 -7.19
N LEU A 78 4.83 28.59 -7.92
CA LEU A 78 5.14 28.03 -9.24
C LEU A 78 6.24 26.97 -9.23
N GLU A 79 7.03 26.87 -8.16
CA GLU A 79 8.25 26.07 -8.14
C GLU A 79 8.44 25.20 -6.89
N ARG A 80 7.38 24.88 -6.14
CA ARG A 80 7.55 23.90 -5.08
C ARG A 80 7.69 22.50 -5.68
N PRO A 81 8.85 21.87 -5.55
CA PRO A 81 9.00 20.50 -6.00
C PRO A 81 8.04 19.61 -5.22
N ILE A 82 7.21 18.87 -5.92
CA ILE A 82 6.36 17.86 -5.28
C ILE A 82 7.26 16.65 -5.02
N ASN A 83 7.66 16.47 -3.77
CA ASN A 83 8.38 15.27 -3.35
C ASN A 83 7.38 14.16 -3.05
N ILE A 84 7.39 13.14 -3.87
CA ILE A 84 6.64 11.91 -3.60
C ILE A 84 7.48 11.08 -2.65
N ALA A 85 7.08 11.04 -1.37
CA ALA A 85 7.84 10.34 -0.33
C ALA A 85 7.52 8.84 -0.28
N CYS A 86 6.33 8.45 -0.71
CA CYS A 86 5.90 7.04 -0.77
C CYS A 86 4.93 6.80 -1.92
N THR A 87 4.71 5.54 -2.24
CA THR A 87 3.74 5.14 -3.26
C THR A 87 2.32 5.10 -2.71
N ALA A 88 1.32 5.20 -3.60
CA ALA A 88 -0.09 5.20 -3.20
C ALA A 88 -0.61 3.81 -2.77
N GLY A 89 0.04 2.73 -3.20
CA GLY A 89 -0.44 1.37 -2.96
C GLY A 89 0.66 0.31 -2.92
N ILE A 90 0.26 -0.90 -2.58
CA ILE A 90 1.13 -2.07 -2.63
C ILE A 90 1.14 -2.60 -4.06
N PHE A 91 2.33 -2.77 -4.62
CA PHE A 91 2.51 -3.32 -5.96
C PHE A 91 2.33 -4.83 -5.95
N ASP A 92 1.43 -5.32 -6.80
CA ASP A 92 1.19 -6.75 -7.00
C ASP A 92 1.17 -7.51 -5.65
N PRO A 93 0.13 -7.29 -4.82
CA PRO A 93 0.07 -7.86 -3.48
C PRO A 93 -0.09 -9.37 -3.56
N TYR A 94 1.03 -10.07 -3.51
CA TYR A 94 1.07 -11.52 -3.56
C TYR A 94 1.58 -12.10 -2.25
N VAL A 95 0.86 -13.10 -1.75
CA VAL A 95 1.26 -13.91 -0.60
C VAL A 95 1.22 -15.38 -1.03
N PRO A 96 2.33 -16.12 -0.84
CA PRO A 96 2.31 -17.56 -1.11
C PRO A 96 1.25 -18.25 -0.23
N PRO A 97 0.48 -19.19 -0.79
CA PRO A 97 -0.49 -19.95 -0.01
C PRO A 97 0.19 -20.82 1.03
N GLU A 98 -0.33 -20.82 2.25
CA GLU A 98 0.17 -21.58 3.38
C GLU A 98 -0.91 -22.48 4.00
N GLY A 99 -0.49 -23.53 4.69
CA GLY A 99 -1.38 -24.47 5.38
C GLY A 99 -2.46 -25.04 4.45
N ASP A 100 -3.70 -24.95 4.85
CA ASP A 100 -4.87 -25.48 4.14
C ASP A 100 -5.15 -24.80 2.80
N ALA A 101 -4.57 -23.60 2.56
CA ALA A 101 -4.67 -22.91 1.28
C ALA A 101 -3.77 -23.52 0.18
N ARG A 102 -2.89 -24.47 0.53
CA ARG A 102 -2.07 -25.19 -0.45
C ARG A 102 -2.89 -26.29 -1.10
N LEU A 103 -3.07 -26.16 -2.40
CA LEU A 103 -3.76 -27.19 -3.19
C LEU A 103 -2.81 -28.32 -3.57
N SER A 104 -3.36 -29.52 -3.71
CA SER A 104 -2.59 -30.68 -4.18
C SER A 104 -1.97 -30.41 -5.55
N THR A 105 -0.69 -30.74 -5.71
CA THR A 105 0.05 -30.56 -6.98
C THR A 105 -0.48 -31.41 -8.13
N LEU A 106 -1.32 -32.41 -7.84
CA LEU A 106 -1.95 -33.29 -8.82
C LEU A 106 -3.24 -32.68 -9.40
N SER A 107 -3.79 -31.63 -8.75
CA SER A 107 -4.98 -30.94 -9.24
C SER A 107 -4.62 -29.87 -10.28
N LYS A 108 -5.53 -29.63 -11.23
CA LYS A 108 -5.37 -28.56 -12.24
C LYS A 108 -5.20 -27.18 -11.59
N GLU A 109 -5.88 -26.95 -10.48
CA GLU A 109 -5.80 -25.72 -9.71
C GLU A 109 -4.47 -25.61 -8.95
N GLY A 110 -3.98 -26.71 -8.37
CA GLY A 110 -2.67 -26.75 -7.72
C GLY A 110 -1.52 -26.52 -8.69
N LEU A 111 -1.62 -27.00 -9.93
CA LEU A 111 -0.64 -26.68 -10.98
C LEU A 111 -0.64 -25.18 -11.33
N LYS A 112 -1.83 -24.56 -11.45
CA LYS A 112 -1.94 -23.11 -11.68
C LYS A 112 -1.31 -22.32 -10.51
N GLN A 113 -1.61 -22.71 -9.28
CA GLN A 113 -1.07 -22.10 -8.10
C GLN A 113 0.47 -22.19 -8.07
N ARG A 114 1.04 -23.32 -8.44
CA ARG A 114 2.49 -23.54 -8.52
C ARG A 114 3.14 -22.72 -9.63
N THR A 115 2.53 -22.66 -10.81
CA THR A 115 3.06 -21.84 -11.91
C THR A 115 3.05 -20.34 -11.56
N GLU A 116 2.00 -19.87 -10.90
CA GLU A 116 1.94 -18.49 -10.41
C GLU A 116 3.01 -18.22 -9.35
N GLN A 117 3.20 -19.13 -8.41
CA GLN A 117 4.26 -19.02 -7.40
C GLN A 117 5.65 -18.92 -8.04
N LEU A 118 5.93 -19.71 -9.06
CA LEU A 118 7.21 -19.66 -9.78
C LEU A 118 7.38 -18.32 -10.51
N ARG A 119 6.33 -17.86 -11.19
CA ARG A 119 6.32 -16.55 -11.86
C ARG A 119 6.58 -15.41 -10.89
N GLN A 120 5.89 -15.41 -9.76
CA GLN A 120 6.05 -14.39 -8.72
C GLN A 120 7.44 -14.43 -8.08
N SER A 121 7.99 -15.63 -7.87
CA SER A 121 9.36 -15.80 -7.37
C SER A 121 10.39 -15.27 -8.35
N ALA A 122 10.27 -15.57 -9.65
CA ALA A 122 11.18 -15.06 -10.67
C ALA A 122 11.15 -13.53 -10.75
N ALA A 123 9.96 -12.94 -10.76
CA ALA A 123 9.79 -11.48 -10.75
C ALA A 123 10.37 -10.84 -9.47
N SER A 124 10.21 -11.50 -8.33
CA SER A 124 10.80 -11.04 -7.06
C SER A 124 12.33 -11.08 -7.09
N GLN A 125 12.94 -12.11 -7.70
CA GLN A 125 14.39 -12.18 -7.84
C GLN A 125 14.95 -11.03 -8.70
N LEU A 126 14.23 -10.66 -9.77
CA LEU A 126 14.61 -9.51 -10.59
C LEU A 126 14.51 -8.19 -9.80
N ALA A 127 13.44 -8.03 -9.02
CA ALA A 127 13.28 -6.87 -8.15
C ALA A 127 14.38 -6.79 -7.08
N ILE A 128 14.74 -7.90 -6.46
CA ILE A 128 15.82 -7.98 -5.47
C ILE A 128 17.17 -7.58 -6.08
N ARG A 129 17.45 -7.96 -7.34
CA ARG A 129 18.68 -7.52 -8.03
C ARG A 129 18.70 -6.00 -8.18
N LYS A 130 17.60 -5.39 -8.65
CA LYS A 130 17.49 -3.92 -8.75
C LYS A 130 17.66 -3.23 -7.39
N VAL A 131 17.07 -3.78 -6.33
CA VAL A 131 17.26 -3.24 -4.97
C VAL A 131 18.73 -3.28 -4.56
N LYS A 132 19.44 -4.39 -4.83
CA LYS A 132 20.87 -4.54 -4.52
C LYS A 132 21.78 -3.59 -5.31
N GLU A 133 21.37 -3.20 -6.50
CA GLU A 133 22.12 -2.20 -7.30
C GLU A 133 22.14 -0.83 -6.61
N HIS A 134 21.09 -0.49 -5.86
CA HIS A 134 20.96 0.78 -5.15
C HIS A 134 21.31 0.69 -3.67
N ASP A 135 21.21 -0.50 -3.09
CA ASP A 135 21.52 -0.78 -1.69
C ASP A 135 22.45 -1.99 -1.59
N SER A 136 23.74 -1.74 -1.55
CA SER A 136 24.76 -2.79 -1.52
C SER A 136 24.73 -3.64 -0.24
N GLN A 137 24.17 -3.10 0.85
CA GLN A 137 24.04 -3.81 2.13
C GLN A 137 22.79 -4.69 2.20
N PHE A 138 21.91 -4.58 1.21
CA PHE A 138 20.67 -5.35 1.19
C PHE A 138 20.94 -6.84 1.00
N THR A 139 20.63 -7.63 2.02
CA THR A 139 20.55 -9.09 1.92
C THR A 139 19.19 -9.55 2.44
N THR A 140 18.61 -10.56 1.81
CA THR A 140 17.25 -11.02 2.15
C THR A 140 17.11 -11.53 3.57
N LYS A 141 18.19 -12.04 4.19
CA LYS A 141 18.19 -12.51 5.58
C LYS A 141 18.23 -11.34 6.56
N THR A 142 19.25 -10.50 6.47
CA THR A 142 19.42 -9.35 7.38
C THR A 142 18.29 -8.34 7.24
N PHE A 143 17.78 -8.15 6.02
CA PHE A 143 16.66 -7.28 5.77
C PHE A 143 15.37 -7.76 6.44
N ALA A 144 15.13 -9.07 6.50
CA ALA A 144 13.94 -9.60 7.17
C ALA A 144 13.96 -9.29 8.68
N GLU A 145 15.11 -9.39 9.32
CA GLU A 145 15.33 -9.01 10.72
C GLU A 145 15.16 -7.50 10.92
N GLN A 146 15.76 -6.70 10.05
CA GLN A 146 15.60 -5.23 10.06
C GLN A 146 14.12 -4.82 9.90
N ALA A 147 13.38 -5.48 9.03
CA ALA A 147 11.95 -5.22 8.85
C ALA A 147 11.14 -5.55 10.11
N GLN A 148 11.53 -6.60 10.84
CA GLN A 148 10.95 -6.94 12.14
C GLN A 148 11.24 -5.86 13.19
N GLU A 149 12.45 -5.33 13.24
CA GLU A 149 12.81 -4.23 14.13
C GLU A 149 11.98 -2.98 13.84
N ILE A 150 11.88 -2.58 12.56
CA ILE A 150 11.04 -1.46 12.13
C ILE A 150 9.58 -1.66 12.57
N PHE A 151 9.06 -2.88 12.45
CA PHE A 151 7.71 -3.22 12.88
C PHE A 151 7.53 -3.07 14.39
N ILE A 152 8.46 -3.62 15.19
CA ILE A 152 8.42 -3.53 16.65
C ILE A 152 8.51 -2.07 17.10
N GLU A 153 9.43 -1.30 16.54
CA GLU A 153 9.58 0.11 16.87
C GLU A 153 8.35 0.95 16.47
N ALA A 154 7.76 0.70 15.30
CA ALA A 154 6.57 1.40 14.84
C ALA A 154 5.37 1.15 15.76
N HIS A 155 5.14 -0.09 16.17
CA HIS A 155 4.05 -0.43 17.09
C HIS A 155 4.29 0.07 18.51
N SER A 156 5.54 0.07 18.97
CA SER A 156 5.92 0.68 20.25
C SER A 156 5.72 2.20 20.24
N ALA A 157 6.10 2.86 19.15
CA ALA A 157 5.87 4.31 18.97
C ALA A 157 4.37 4.64 18.90
N LEU A 158 3.57 3.77 18.27
CA LEU A 158 2.11 3.91 18.24
C LEU A 158 1.50 3.78 19.63
N ALA A 159 1.92 2.79 20.42
CA ALA A 159 1.45 2.58 21.79
C ALA A 159 1.83 3.74 22.72
N GLN A 160 3.00 4.34 22.53
CA GLN A 160 3.50 5.48 23.30
C GLN A 160 3.00 6.83 22.77
N PHE A 161 2.20 6.88 21.72
CA PHE A 161 1.75 8.10 21.04
C PHE A 161 2.88 9.01 20.54
N ASN A 162 4.07 8.46 20.28
CA ASN A 162 5.20 9.20 19.74
C ASN A 162 5.03 9.37 18.21
N LYS A 163 4.42 10.48 17.82
CA LYS A 163 4.10 10.78 16.42
C LYS A 163 5.34 10.98 15.57
N GLU A 164 6.36 11.64 16.08
CA GLU A 164 7.59 11.95 15.34
C GLU A 164 8.34 10.65 14.98
N LYS A 165 8.54 9.77 15.96
CA LYS A 165 9.17 8.49 15.73
C LYS A 165 8.32 7.63 14.79
N LEU A 166 7.00 7.64 14.93
CA LEU A 166 6.09 6.90 14.06
C LEU A 166 6.17 7.40 12.61
N HIS A 167 6.21 8.71 12.36
CA HIS A 167 6.38 9.27 11.02
C HIS A 167 7.73 8.92 10.37
N ALA A 168 8.79 8.74 11.17
CA ALA A 168 10.08 8.32 10.65
C ALA A 168 10.11 6.85 10.22
N LEU A 169 9.30 5.98 10.86
CA LEU A 169 9.29 4.53 10.67
C LEU A 169 8.21 4.05 9.69
N VAL A 170 7.19 4.88 9.45
CA VAL A 170 6.01 4.52 8.68
C VAL A 170 5.85 5.46 7.50
N THR A 171 5.34 4.98 6.37
CA THR A 171 5.05 5.83 5.21
C THR A 171 3.78 6.66 5.44
N GLU A 172 3.67 7.75 4.72
CA GLU A 172 2.53 8.67 4.77
C GLU A 172 1.20 7.98 4.43
N ARG A 173 1.25 6.89 3.68
CA ARG A 173 0.09 6.05 3.40
C ARG A 173 -0.33 5.20 4.60
N CYS A 174 0.62 4.53 5.23
CA CYS A 174 0.35 3.60 6.33
C CYS A 174 0.02 4.33 7.64
N TYR A 175 0.55 5.53 7.84
CA TYR A 175 0.33 6.31 9.05
C TYR A 175 -1.16 6.54 9.38
N PRO A 176 -2.02 7.02 8.46
CA PRO A 176 -3.44 7.17 8.73
C PRO A 176 -4.14 5.83 8.96
N GLU A 177 -3.70 4.74 8.32
CA GLU A 177 -4.26 3.41 8.54
C GLU A 177 -3.99 2.91 9.97
N MET A 178 -2.80 3.16 10.50
CA MET A 178 -2.41 2.79 11.88
C MET A 178 -3.07 3.67 12.93
N THR A 179 -3.23 4.95 12.67
CA THR A 179 -3.76 5.92 13.66
C THR A 179 -5.28 6.09 13.61
N ARG A 180 -5.91 5.68 12.52
CA ARG A 180 -7.36 5.83 12.32
C ARG A 180 -8.16 5.12 13.40
N GLY A 181 -9.04 5.88 14.07
CA GLY A 181 -9.91 5.34 15.12
C GLY A 181 -9.24 5.12 16.46
N ASN A 182 -7.95 5.47 16.61
CA ASN A 182 -7.20 5.30 17.86
C ASN A 182 -7.14 6.58 18.73
N ARG A 183 -7.72 7.69 18.24
CA ARG A 183 -7.64 9.00 18.92
C ARG A 183 -8.11 8.99 20.39
N TYR A 184 -9.08 8.14 20.71
CA TYR A 184 -9.69 8.03 22.04
C TYR A 184 -9.49 6.64 22.65
N LYS A 185 -8.48 5.90 22.19
CA LYS A 185 -8.18 4.57 22.69
C LYS A 185 -6.76 4.52 23.19
N THR A 186 -6.54 3.77 24.23
CA THR A 186 -5.21 3.43 24.72
C THR A 186 -4.84 2.05 24.17
N ILE A 187 -3.68 1.93 23.56
CA ILE A 187 -3.17 0.70 22.98
C ILE A 187 -2.01 0.24 23.85
N SER A 188 -2.15 -0.93 24.45
CA SER A 188 -1.04 -1.65 25.08
C SER A 188 -0.64 -2.77 24.13
N TRP A 189 0.54 -2.64 23.53
CA TRP A 189 1.08 -3.63 22.61
C TRP A 189 2.49 -4.03 23.01
N ARG A 190 2.76 -5.32 22.99
CA ARG A 190 4.06 -5.88 23.30
C ARG A 190 4.38 -7.05 22.38
N PHE A 191 5.55 -7.01 21.80
CA PHE A 191 6.15 -8.14 21.12
C PHE A 191 6.73 -9.09 22.17
N VAL A 192 6.41 -10.38 22.10
CA VAL A 192 6.90 -11.39 23.03
C VAL A 192 8.09 -12.13 22.43
N GLU A 193 7.86 -12.85 21.35
CA GLU A 193 8.89 -13.65 20.69
C GLU A 193 8.54 -13.89 19.21
N SER A 194 9.54 -14.22 18.43
CA SER A 194 9.36 -14.69 17.05
C SER A 194 9.28 -16.22 17.05
N LEU A 195 8.17 -16.78 16.57
CA LEU A 195 7.98 -18.24 16.47
C LEU A 195 8.81 -18.84 15.34
N GLU A 196 8.94 -18.08 14.27
CA GLU A 196 9.75 -18.43 13.12
C GLU A 196 10.62 -17.25 12.70
N PRO A 197 11.83 -17.48 12.16
CA PRO A 197 12.65 -16.39 11.67
C PRO A 197 11.89 -15.65 10.53
N PRO A 198 11.91 -14.31 10.51
CA PRO A 198 11.24 -13.55 9.48
C PRO A 198 11.83 -13.86 8.11
N LYS A 199 10.99 -13.89 7.07
CA LYS A 199 11.40 -14.25 5.70
C LYS A 199 10.87 -13.27 4.68
N VAL A 200 11.71 -12.85 3.75
CA VAL A 200 11.28 -12.12 2.56
C VAL A 200 10.56 -13.10 1.63
N VAL A 201 9.29 -12.82 1.33
CA VAL A 201 8.46 -13.69 0.48
C VAL A 201 8.21 -13.10 -0.90
N HIS A 202 8.22 -11.79 -1.01
CA HIS A 202 7.91 -11.10 -2.26
C HIS A 202 8.64 -9.76 -2.35
N ALA A 203 9.03 -9.34 -3.55
CA ALA A 203 9.63 -8.03 -3.78
C ALA A 203 9.19 -7.46 -5.13
N ARG A 204 9.00 -6.14 -5.18
CA ARG A 204 8.71 -5.38 -6.40
C ARG A 204 9.52 -4.09 -6.42
N CYS A 205 9.92 -3.71 -7.61
CA CYS A 205 10.71 -2.49 -7.83
C CYS A 205 10.30 -1.85 -9.17
N PRO A 206 9.10 -1.26 -9.26
CA PRO A 206 8.67 -0.56 -10.46
C PRO A 206 9.21 0.86 -10.52
N ASP A 207 9.22 1.39 -11.74
CA ASP A 207 9.41 2.82 -12.00
C ASP A 207 8.08 3.56 -11.73
N MET A 208 8.15 4.67 -11.00
CA MET A 208 6.98 5.49 -10.67
C MET A 208 7.03 6.83 -11.36
N VAL A 209 5.95 7.20 -12.06
CA VAL A 209 5.75 8.48 -12.76
C VAL A 209 6.74 8.69 -13.91
N SER A 210 8.02 8.57 -13.68
CA SER A 210 9.08 8.70 -14.67
C SER A 210 10.01 7.50 -14.64
N LYS A 211 10.59 7.18 -15.79
CA LYS A 211 11.58 6.11 -15.91
C LYS A 211 12.81 6.42 -15.07
N GLY A 212 13.25 5.46 -14.28
CA GLY A 212 14.39 5.63 -13.36
C GLY A 212 14.01 6.08 -11.94
N ASN A 213 12.76 6.48 -11.67
CA ASN A 213 12.29 6.80 -10.33
C ASN A 213 11.81 5.53 -9.62
N LEU A 214 12.73 4.83 -8.98
CA LEU A 214 12.53 3.48 -8.45
C LEU A 214 12.09 3.47 -6.99
N TYR A 215 11.02 2.73 -6.71
CA TYR A 215 10.56 2.42 -5.36
C TYR A 215 10.66 0.91 -5.12
N GLY A 216 11.40 0.51 -4.10
CA GLY A 216 11.48 -0.88 -3.67
C GLY A 216 10.42 -1.19 -2.63
N GLN A 217 9.55 -2.16 -2.89
CA GLN A 217 8.64 -2.73 -1.91
C GLN A 217 9.02 -4.19 -1.66
N VAL A 218 9.21 -4.53 -0.41
CA VAL A 218 9.57 -5.87 0.03
C VAL A 218 8.54 -6.37 1.02
N THR A 219 7.97 -7.53 0.74
CA THR A 219 7.02 -8.19 1.64
C THR A 219 7.75 -9.19 2.51
N VAL A 220 7.61 -9.05 3.81
CA VAL A 220 8.21 -9.91 4.83
C VAL A 220 7.11 -10.67 5.55
N ARG A 221 7.26 -11.99 5.61
CA ARG A 221 6.43 -12.88 6.42
C ARG A 221 6.97 -12.92 7.83
N MET A 222 6.13 -12.66 8.80
CA MET A 222 6.46 -12.70 10.22
C MET A 222 5.44 -13.56 10.94
N HIS A 223 5.95 -14.51 11.71
CA HIS A 223 5.15 -15.34 12.62
C HIS A 223 5.65 -15.13 14.04
N SER A 224 4.84 -14.47 14.86
CA SER A 224 5.27 -13.99 16.17
C SER A 224 4.16 -14.10 17.21
N LYS A 225 4.57 -14.21 18.48
CA LYS A 225 3.66 -14.04 19.62
C LYS A 225 3.62 -12.57 20.03
N GLN A 226 2.42 -12.03 20.10
CA GLN A 226 2.17 -10.65 20.46
C GLN A 226 1.08 -10.56 21.52
N ILE A 227 1.19 -9.55 22.35
CA ILE A 227 0.16 -9.18 23.33
C ILE A 227 -0.42 -7.87 22.87
N LEU A 228 -1.74 -7.79 22.74
CA LEU A 228 -2.47 -6.61 22.39
C LEU A 228 -3.67 -6.44 23.31
N ALA A 229 -3.74 -5.30 23.98
CA ALA A 229 -4.91 -4.86 24.70
C ALA A 229 -5.29 -3.44 24.25
N MET A 230 -6.55 -3.21 23.92
CA MET A 230 -7.06 -1.91 23.54
C MET A 230 -8.13 -1.48 24.54
N TYR A 231 -7.95 -0.29 25.07
CA TYR A 231 -8.85 0.33 26.04
C TYR A 231 -9.58 1.52 25.42
N ASP A 232 -10.80 1.76 25.85
CA ASP A 232 -11.51 2.98 25.51
C ASP A 232 -11.00 4.17 26.36
N ARG A 233 -11.57 5.35 26.12
CA ARG A 233 -11.21 6.56 26.88
C ARG A 233 -11.56 6.48 28.38
N PHE A 234 -12.35 5.50 28.81
CA PHE A 234 -12.74 5.27 30.18
C PHE A 234 -11.92 4.15 30.84
N GLY A 235 -10.91 3.63 30.18
CA GLY A 235 -10.09 2.53 30.69
C GLY A 235 -10.73 1.16 30.62
N ARG A 236 -11.81 0.97 29.88
CA ARG A 236 -12.47 -0.33 29.72
C ARG A 236 -11.81 -1.09 28.57
N LEU A 237 -11.55 -2.37 28.79
CA LEU A 237 -10.98 -3.25 27.77
C LEU A 237 -11.98 -3.47 26.62
N LEU A 238 -11.60 -3.05 25.41
CA LEU A 238 -12.37 -3.22 24.18
C LEU A 238 -11.99 -4.50 23.43
N LEU A 239 -10.71 -4.80 23.37
CA LEU A 239 -10.16 -5.90 22.60
C LEU A 239 -8.89 -6.44 23.23
N GLY A 240 -8.72 -7.77 23.16
CA GLY A 240 -7.49 -8.43 23.53
C GLY A 240 -7.35 -8.69 25.02
N SER A 241 -6.12 -8.92 25.46
CA SER A 241 -5.72 -9.18 26.87
C SER A 241 -4.29 -8.70 27.05
N GLU A 242 -3.95 -8.25 28.25
CA GLU A 242 -2.55 -7.90 28.60
C GLU A 242 -1.70 -9.11 29.00
N GLU A 243 -2.34 -10.21 29.36
CA GLU A 243 -1.67 -11.38 29.91
C GLU A 243 -1.51 -12.50 28.88
N GLN A 244 -2.46 -12.63 27.97
CA GLN A 244 -2.50 -13.73 27.03
C GLN A 244 -1.83 -13.38 25.70
N PRO A 245 -0.67 -13.98 25.37
CA PRO A 245 -0.07 -13.82 24.06
C PRO A 245 -0.89 -14.55 23.01
N LYS A 246 -1.00 -13.95 21.83
CA LYS A 246 -1.60 -14.55 20.64
C LYS A 246 -0.56 -14.79 19.57
N ASP A 247 -0.68 -15.92 18.89
CA ASP A 247 0.12 -16.23 17.70
C ASP A 247 -0.44 -15.46 16.51
N VAL A 248 0.41 -14.68 15.89
CA VAL A 248 0.01 -13.79 14.79
C VAL A 248 0.93 -14.01 13.59
N LEU A 249 0.32 -14.38 12.46
CA LEU A 249 1.00 -14.47 11.17
C LEU A 249 0.69 -13.22 10.35
N GLU A 250 1.72 -12.48 9.97
CA GLU A 250 1.59 -11.21 9.28
C GLU A 250 2.50 -11.14 8.05
N TYR A 251 2.00 -10.47 7.02
CA TYR A 251 2.74 -10.15 5.81
C TYR A 251 2.88 -8.64 5.70
N LEU A 252 4.04 -8.15 6.06
CA LEU A 252 4.34 -6.72 6.12
C LEU A 252 5.02 -6.26 4.84
N VAL A 253 4.62 -5.12 4.36
CA VAL A 253 5.25 -4.47 3.21
C VAL A 253 6.06 -3.29 3.70
N VAL A 254 7.35 -3.32 3.40
CA VAL A 254 8.30 -2.26 3.71
C VAL A 254 8.73 -1.61 2.41
N GLU A 255 8.74 -0.27 2.38
CA GLU A 255 9.05 0.51 1.18
C GLU A 255 10.22 1.45 1.40
N ARG A 256 11.00 1.63 0.33
CA ARG A 256 12.07 2.64 0.24
C ARG A 256 12.10 3.26 -1.15
N HIS A 257 12.27 4.56 -1.21
CA HIS A 257 12.64 5.25 -2.44
C HIS A 257 14.13 5.02 -2.70
N LEU A 258 14.46 4.18 -3.69
CA LEU A 258 15.81 3.67 -3.90
C LEU A 258 16.77 4.72 -4.48
N VAL A 259 16.26 5.61 -5.30
CA VAL A 259 17.06 6.68 -5.93
C VAL A 259 17.49 7.74 -4.93
N ASN A 260 16.73 7.91 -3.85
CA ASN A 260 17.08 8.86 -2.80
C ASN A 260 18.15 8.26 -1.88
N PRO A 261 19.37 8.82 -1.83
CA PRO A 261 20.43 8.30 -0.96
C PRO A 261 20.09 8.38 0.53
N TYR A 262 19.23 9.33 0.91
CA TYR A 262 18.74 9.49 2.29
C TYR A 262 17.46 8.72 2.58
N GLY A 263 16.93 7.99 1.57
CA GLY A 263 15.74 7.16 1.72
C GLY A 263 15.97 6.05 2.74
N ARG A 264 15.02 5.90 3.67
CA ARG A 264 15.02 4.83 4.67
C ARG A 264 13.95 3.81 4.34
N TRP A 265 14.15 2.58 4.76
CA TRP A 265 13.12 1.56 4.74
C TRP A 265 12.06 1.89 5.78
N ARG A 266 10.78 1.96 5.37
CA ARG A 266 9.66 2.33 6.23
C ARG A 266 8.51 1.35 6.03
N LEU A 267 7.76 1.10 7.08
CA LEU A 267 6.55 0.28 7.02
C LEU A 267 5.52 0.94 6.12
N HIS A 268 5.09 0.24 5.07
CA HIS A 268 4.18 0.78 4.05
C HIS A 268 2.76 0.24 4.16
N GLY A 269 2.62 -0.98 4.64
CA GLY A 269 1.32 -1.59 4.82
C GLY A 269 1.40 -3.06 5.20
N LYS A 270 0.24 -3.68 5.23
CA LYS A 270 0.07 -5.09 5.55
C LYS A 270 -0.81 -5.74 4.49
N ILE A 271 -0.41 -6.91 4.04
CA ILE A 271 -1.24 -7.72 3.15
C ILE A 271 -2.01 -8.72 4.01
N VAL A 272 -3.33 -8.72 3.88
CA VAL A 272 -4.19 -9.73 4.49
C VAL A 272 -4.54 -10.76 3.41
N PRO A 273 -4.05 -12.00 3.51
CA PRO A 273 -4.38 -13.05 2.56
C PRO A 273 -5.88 -13.37 2.57
N SER A 274 -6.42 -13.79 1.43
CA SER A 274 -7.83 -14.19 1.32
C SER A 274 -8.18 -15.42 2.15
N TRP A 275 -7.17 -16.23 2.46
CA TRP A 275 -7.30 -17.44 3.28
C TRP A 275 -7.06 -17.19 4.78
N ALA A 276 -6.74 -15.94 5.18
CA ALA A 276 -6.56 -15.61 6.59
C ALA A 276 -7.90 -15.76 7.35
N PRO A 277 -7.86 -16.22 8.61
CA PRO A 277 -9.06 -16.33 9.44
C PRO A 277 -9.71 -14.94 9.61
N ALA A 278 -11.02 -14.93 9.74
CA ALA A 278 -11.77 -13.71 9.99
C ALA A 278 -11.28 -13.04 11.29
N LYS A 279 -11.21 -11.72 11.30
CA LYS A 279 -10.86 -10.96 12.50
C LYS A 279 -11.93 -11.12 13.57
N ASP A 280 -11.49 -11.27 14.82
CA ASP A 280 -12.39 -11.22 15.95
C ASP A 280 -13.21 -9.91 15.93
N PRO A 281 -14.52 -9.97 16.12
CA PRO A 281 -15.35 -8.78 16.13
C PRO A 281 -14.97 -7.86 17.30
N ILE A 282 -14.94 -6.56 17.06
CA ILE A 282 -14.72 -5.58 18.13
C ILE A 282 -15.99 -5.54 18.99
N ILE A 283 -15.81 -5.72 20.30
CA ILE A 283 -16.90 -5.69 21.27
C ILE A 283 -17.30 -4.23 21.54
N LYS A 284 -18.56 -3.91 21.30
CA LYS A 284 -19.11 -2.60 21.65
C LYS A 284 -19.43 -2.57 23.14
N THR A 285 -18.89 -1.59 23.85
CA THR A 285 -19.28 -1.32 25.23
C THR A 285 -20.64 -0.64 25.25
N VAL A 286 -21.62 -1.24 25.91
CA VAL A 286 -22.93 -0.65 26.13
C VAL A 286 -22.97 -0.09 27.54
N MET A 287 -23.41 1.16 27.68
CA MET A 287 -23.65 1.77 28.99
C MET A 287 -24.92 1.16 29.56
N ILE A 288 -24.80 0.52 30.73
CA ILE A 288 -25.94 0.02 31.47
C ILE A 288 -26.37 1.12 32.43
N PRO A 289 -27.63 1.52 32.42
CA PRO A 289 -28.12 2.54 33.38
C PRO A 289 -27.89 2.05 34.80
N GLY A 290 -27.44 2.95 35.67
CA GLY A 290 -27.30 2.68 37.09
C GLY A 290 -28.65 2.46 37.77
N PRO A 291 -28.65 2.07 39.06
CA PRO A 291 -29.88 1.93 39.83
C PRO A 291 -30.61 3.27 39.93
N GLU A 292 -31.93 3.23 39.89
CA GLU A 292 -32.75 4.40 40.17
C GLU A 292 -32.67 4.70 41.68
N LEU A 293 -32.15 5.88 42.02
CA LEU A 293 -32.04 6.36 43.39
C LEU A 293 -33.40 6.90 43.86
N THR A 294 -33.90 6.43 45.01
CA THR A 294 -35.01 7.04 45.66
C THR A 294 -34.61 8.33 46.39
N PRO A 295 -35.51 9.33 46.52
CA PRO A 295 -35.16 10.58 47.20
C PRO A 295 -34.61 10.32 48.62
N GLY A 296 -33.37 10.77 48.89
CA GLY A 296 -32.72 10.58 50.18
C GLY A 296 -31.75 9.41 50.27
N GLN A 297 -31.57 8.64 49.19
CA GLN A 297 -30.52 7.59 49.09
C GLN A 297 -29.26 8.15 48.40
N GLU A 298 -28.13 7.94 49.05
CA GLU A 298 -26.85 8.20 48.43
C GLU A 298 -26.32 6.95 47.71
N PHE A 299 -25.65 7.12 46.56
CA PHE A 299 -25.16 6.03 45.74
C PHE A 299 -24.20 5.10 46.50
N ASP A 300 -23.39 5.67 47.38
CA ASP A 300 -22.39 4.93 48.16
C ASP A 300 -23.01 4.03 49.26
N THR A 301 -24.27 4.21 49.58
CA THR A 301 -24.98 3.35 50.54
C THR A 301 -25.63 2.12 49.91
N LEU A 302 -25.63 2.07 48.58
CA LEU A 302 -26.20 0.93 47.84
C LEU A 302 -25.11 -0.12 47.61
N ASN A 303 -25.34 -1.35 48.08
CA ASN A 303 -24.57 -2.53 47.68
C ASN A 303 -24.88 -2.85 46.21
N TYR A 304 -24.45 -1.99 45.30
CA TYR A 304 -24.67 -2.14 43.87
C TYR A 304 -23.45 -2.85 43.22
N GLU A 305 -23.67 -4.09 42.81
CA GLU A 305 -22.71 -4.76 41.93
C GLU A 305 -22.78 -4.11 40.55
N VAL A 306 -21.69 -3.47 40.12
CA VAL A 306 -21.57 -2.93 38.75
C VAL A 306 -21.72 -4.08 37.76
N PRO A 307 -22.81 -4.13 36.96
CA PRO A 307 -23.01 -5.24 36.06
C PRO A 307 -21.90 -5.26 35.00
N LYS A 308 -21.32 -6.44 34.81
CA LYS A 308 -20.30 -6.62 33.77
C LYS A 308 -20.92 -6.34 32.39
N PRO A 309 -20.37 -5.45 31.59
CA PRO A 309 -20.92 -5.12 30.28
C PRO A 309 -21.00 -6.38 29.41
N LYS A 310 -22.16 -6.68 28.85
CA LYS A 310 -22.30 -7.76 27.87
C LYS A 310 -21.72 -7.35 26.55
N PRO A 311 -20.82 -8.16 25.95
CA PRO A 311 -20.27 -7.85 24.64
C PRO A 311 -21.38 -7.92 23.58
N VAL A 312 -21.52 -6.86 22.81
CA VAL A 312 -22.43 -6.81 21.66
C VAL A 312 -21.58 -6.76 20.40
N GLN A 313 -21.82 -7.70 19.49
CA GLN A 313 -21.13 -7.71 18.19
C GLN A 313 -21.61 -6.54 17.31
N TRP A 314 -20.68 -5.84 16.68
CA TRP A 314 -20.96 -4.69 15.82
C TRP A 314 -21.69 -5.03 14.51
N ASN A 315 -21.66 -6.29 14.11
CA ASN A 315 -22.14 -6.78 12.81
C ASN A 315 -23.40 -7.66 12.93
N LYS A 316 -24.37 -7.18 13.67
CA LYS A 316 -25.73 -7.71 13.56
C LYS A 316 -26.67 -6.60 13.18
#